data_a94cdccedf2c3fec732ad8b26f0ab1c2
#
_entry.id   a94cdccedf2c3fec732ad8b26f0ab1c2
#
_cell.length_a   1.000
_cell.length_b   1.000
_cell.length_c   1.000
_cell.angle_alpha   90.00
_cell.angle_beta   90.00
_cell.angle_gamma   90.00
#
_symmetry.space_group_name_H-M   'P 1'
#
loop_
_entity.id
_entity.type
_entity.pdbx_description
1 polymer ?
#
loop_
_entity_poly.entity_id
_entity_poly.type
_entity_poly.pdbx_seq_one_letter_code
_entity_poly.pdbx_strand_id
1 'polypeptide(L)'
;MRERIPTAFISHAATELTANGLTGSKLVEITSAYAADFGVDIQHARYPFDCPNKRTALLDNLIVFAPKQQYQIIRELCDRLNADGSNAALTRLKVKLMTEYAEFADQDQQTDMERTLLTETRHWLTGHDAVRKLFDEALQKHDHGVFRRNTLDDLRLALELLLRDIFGNGKSLENQVPMVGQFVRSKGGSKELANMFQKLVDYYAGYQNTFVKHDDAVITSEIEIIFELTASFMKHFLRLSVAPDKAQLPL
;
A
#
# COMPACT_ATOMS: atom_id res chain seq x y z
N MET A 1 16.26 13.48 -13.97
CA MET A 1 16.13 12.03 -13.62
C MET A 1 17.51 11.54 -13.22
N ARG A 2 17.66 10.91 -12.07
CA ARG A 2 18.95 10.35 -11.65
C ARG A 2 19.22 9.05 -12.41
N GLU A 3 20.46 8.82 -12.80
CA GLU A 3 20.84 7.58 -13.50
C GLU A 3 21.18 6.43 -12.55
N ARG A 4 21.43 6.72 -11.27
CA ARG A 4 21.83 5.73 -10.25
C ARG A 4 21.44 6.17 -8.83
N ILE A 5 21.33 5.19 -7.94
CA ILE A 5 21.32 5.42 -6.50
C ILE A 5 22.78 5.69 -6.07
N PRO A 6 23.07 6.81 -5.38
CA PRO A 6 24.44 7.12 -4.95
C PRO A 6 25.02 6.04 -4.03
N THR A 7 26.29 5.68 -4.24
CA THR A 7 26.98 4.67 -3.40
C THR A 7 26.96 5.05 -1.91
N ALA A 8 26.95 6.35 -1.59
CA ALA A 8 26.82 6.83 -0.23
C ALA A 8 25.48 6.40 0.41
N PHE A 9 24.38 6.43 -0.34
CA PHE A 9 23.08 5.94 0.15
C PHE A 9 23.10 4.41 0.31
N ILE A 10 23.64 3.67 -0.65
CA ILE A 10 23.75 2.20 -0.57
C ILE A 10 24.60 1.79 0.64
N SER A 11 25.71 2.50 0.90
CA SER A 11 26.55 2.28 2.08
C SER A 11 25.81 2.57 3.39
N HIS A 12 25.00 3.63 3.44
CA HIS A 12 24.14 3.93 4.58
C HIS A 12 23.09 2.82 4.78
N ALA A 13 22.43 2.38 3.70
CA ALA A 13 21.48 1.29 3.74
C ALA A 13 22.12 -0.01 4.26
N ALA A 14 23.30 -0.37 3.76
CA ALA A 14 24.04 -1.53 4.25
C ALA A 14 24.36 -1.44 5.76
N THR A 15 24.68 -0.24 6.25
CA THR A 15 24.93 -0.01 7.68
C THR A 15 23.65 -0.24 8.50
N GLU A 16 22.54 0.41 8.13
CA GLU A 16 21.29 0.30 8.89
C GLU A 16 20.72 -1.13 8.86
N LEU A 17 20.70 -1.78 7.71
CA LEU A 17 20.19 -3.14 7.56
C LEU A 17 20.99 -4.14 8.40
N THR A 18 22.32 -4.05 8.36
CA THR A 18 23.18 -4.97 9.12
C THR A 18 23.21 -4.69 10.61
N ALA A 19 23.00 -3.44 11.05
CA ALA A 19 22.87 -3.08 12.46
C ALA A 19 21.52 -3.54 13.06
N ASN A 20 20.47 -3.62 12.21
CA ASN A 20 19.10 -3.89 12.64
C ASN A 20 18.61 -5.30 12.28
N GLY A 21 19.44 -6.31 12.45
CA GLY A 21 19.02 -7.71 12.44
C GLY A 21 19.38 -8.54 11.22
N LEU A 22 19.94 -7.96 10.15
CA LEU A 22 20.39 -8.76 9.02
C LEU A 22 21.61 -9.61 9.42
N THR A 23 21.42 -10.93 9.46
CA THR A 23 22.50 -11.88 9.73
C THR A 23 23.30 -12.19 8.46
N GLY A 24 24.56 -12.66 8.60
CA GLY A 24 25.38 -13.01 7.44
C GLY A 24 24.78 -14.11 6.57
N SER A 25 24.18 -15.13 7.17
CA SER A 25 23.51 -16.22 6.44
C SER A 25 22.30 -15.71 5.65
N LYS A 26 21.45 -14.87 6.29
CA LYS A 26 20.30 -14.28 5.61
C LYS A 26 20.68 -13.29 4.51
N LEU A 27 21.77 -12.56 4.70
CA LEU A 27 22.31 -11.67 3.68
C LEU A 27 22.64 -12.47 2.41
N VAL A 28 23.41 -13.57 2.55
CA VAL A 28 23.76 -14.44 1.41
C VAL A 28 22.52 -15.04 0.79
N GLU A 29 21.62 -15.61 1.59
CA GLU A 29 20.38 -16.23 1.11
C GLU A 29 19.59 -15.25 0.20
N ILE A 30 19.34 -14.02 0.70
CA ILE A 30 18.52 -13.05 0.00
C ILE A 30 19.25 -12.48 -1.22
N THR A 31 20.51 -12.06 -1.08
CA THR A 31 21.23 -11.48 -2.22
C THR A 31 21.56 -12.52 -3.30
N SER A 32 21.77 -13.80 -2.94
CA SER A 32 21.96 -14.86 -3.93
C SER A 32 20.67 -15.22 -4.67
N ALA A 33 19.51 -15.17 -3.99
CA ALA A 33 18.22 -15.36 -4.66
C ALA A 33 18.00 -14.27 -5.72
N TYR A 34 18.19 -13.01 -5.37
CA TYR A 34 18.10 -11.90 -6.34
C TYR A 34 19.15 -12.00 -7.45
N ALA A 35 20.37 -12.43 -7.13
CA ALA A 35 21.43 -12.61 -8.12
C ALA A 35 21.03 -13.67 -9.16
N ALA A 36 20.43 -14.76 -8.72
CA ALA A 36 19.91 -15.82 -9.61
C ALA A 36 18.73 -15.30 -10.47
N ASP A 37 17.78 -14.59 -9.86
CA ASP A 37 16.59 -14.05 -10.57
C ASP A 37 16.97 -13.01 -11.63
N PHE A 38 17.99 -12.19 -11.35
CA PHE A 38 18.40 -11.11 -12.24
C PHE A 38 19.59 -11.48 -13.15
N GLY A 39 20.15 -12.68 -13.02
CA GLY A 39 21.32 -13.11 -13.79
C GLY A 39 22.57 -12.27 -13.49
N VAL A 40 22.78 -11.89 -12.22
CA VAL A 40 23.89 -11.04 -11.77
C VAL A 40 24.86 -11.86 -10.92
N ASP A 41 26.15 -11.69 -11.14
CA ASP A 41 27.18 -12.28 -10.28
C ASP A 41 27.49 -11.38 -9.10
N ILE A 42 27.35 -11.90 -7.87
CA ILE A 42 27.66 -11.19 -6.62
C ILE A 42 29.00 -11.65 -6.04
N GLN A 43 29.70 -10.74 -5.35
CA GLN A 43 31.03 -11.05 -4.81
C GLN A 43 30.99 -12.00 -3.62
N HIS A 44 29.98 -11.86 -2.76
CA HIS A 44 29.85 -12.63 -1.52
C HIS A 44 28.63 -13.54 -1.56
N ALA A 45 28.72 -14.63 -2.34
CA ALA A 45 27.66 -15.63 -2.49
C ALA A 45 27.70 -16.74 -1.41
N ARG A 46 28.64 -16.69 -0.46
CA ARG A 46 28.81 -17.71 0.61
C ARG A 46 29.08 -17.07 1.96
N TYR A 47 28.65 -17.74 3.03
CA TYR A 47 28.96 -17.37 4.40
C TYR A 47 29.76 -18.52 5.05
N PRO A 48 30.83 -18.26 5.81
CA PRO A 48 31.37 -16.92 6.18
C PRO A 48 32.00 -16.18 4.99
N PHE A 49 31.98 -14.84 5.07
CA PHE A 49 32.51 -13.96 4.02
C PHE A 49 34.04 -13.93 4.04
N ASP A 50 34.63 -13.78 2.87
CA ASP A 50 36.05 -13.43 2.70
C ASP A 50 36.20 -11.89 2.63
N CYS A 51 35.62 -11.21 3.64
CA CYS A 51 35.70 -9.75 3.81
C CYS A 51 35.56 -9.37 5.29
N PRO A 52 35.93 -8.12 5.69
CA PRO A 52 36.03 -7.73 7.11
C PRO A 52 34.74 -7.87 7.93
N ASN A 53 33.58 -7.67 7.33
CA ASN A 53 32.31 -7.71 8.04
C ASN A 53 31.09 -7.80 7.09
N LYS A 54 29.93 -8.12 7.65
CA LYS A 54 28.67 -8.28 6.93
C LYS A 54 28.19 -6.99 6.22
N ARG A 55 28.52 -5.80 6.74
CA ARG A 55 28.21 -4.52 6.09
C ARG A 55 28.96 -4.38 4.76
N THR A 56 30.24 -4.69 4.75
CA THR A 56 31.06 -4.68 3.53
C THR A 56 30.51 -5.68 2.52
N ALA A 57 30.22 -6.91 2.94
CA ALA A 57 29.63 -7.92 2.09
C ALA A 57 28.31 -7.47 1.44
N LEU A 58 27.41 -6.84 2.23
CA LEU A 58 26.14 -6.32 1.70
C LEU A 58 26.36 -5.18 0.71
N LEU A 59 27.26 -4.26 1.02
CA LEU A 59 27.59 -3.13 0.13
C LEU A 59 28.12 -3.65 -1.21
N ASP A 60 29.10 -4.55 -1.18
CA ASP A 60 29.74 -5.10 -2.39
C ASP A 60 28.72 -5.88 -3.23
N ASN A 61 27.84 -6.66 -2.58
CA ASN A 61 26.77 -7.35 -3.28
C ASN A 61 25.73 -6.39 -3.88
N LEU A 62 25.36 -5.30 -3.18
CA LEU A 62 24.37 -4.37 -3.69
C LEU A 62 24.88 -3.53 -4.87
N ILE A 63 26.15 -3.18 -4.90
CA ILE A 63 26.72 -2.29 -5.94
C ILE A 63 26.63 -2.91 -7.33
N VAL A 64 26.69 -4.23 -7.47
CA VAL A 64 26.66 -4.92 -8.77
C VAL A 64 25.26 -4.98 -9.40
N PHE A 65 24.21 -4.76 -8.62
CA PHE A 65 22.84 -4.69 -9.14
C PHE A 65 22.53 -3.37 -9.83
N ALA A 66 21.65 -3.42 -10.82
CA ALA A 66 21.12 -2.20 -11.47
C ALA A 66 20.31 -1.34 -10.47
N PRO A 67 20.19 -0.02 -10.69
CA PRO A 67 19.53 0.89 -9.73
C PRO A 67 18.11 0.48 -9.32
N LYS A 68 17.31 -0.04 -10.23
CA LYS A 68 15.97 -0.57 -9.92
C LYS A 68 16.03 -1.80 -9.02
N GLN A 69 16.96 -2.71 -9.30
CA GLN A 69 17.17 -3.91 -8.50
C GLN A 69 17.69 -3.55 -7.10
N GLN A 70 18.60 -2.57 -6.98
CA GLN A 70 19.06 -2.03 -5.70
C GLN A 70 17.91 -1.48 -4.88
N TYR A 71 17.03 -0.69 -5.52
CA TYR A 71 15.83 -0.15 -4.89
C TYR A 71 14.94 -1.27 -4.33
N GLN A 72 14.62 -2.26 -5.15
CA GLN A 72 13.79 -3.41 -4.77
C GLN A 72 14.39 -4.19 -3.61
N ILE A 73 15.67 -4.54 -3.68
CA ILE A 73 16.36 -5.33 -2.65
C ILE A 73 16.39 -4.56 -1.32
N ILE A 74 16.75 -3.28 -1.33
CA ILE A 74 16.82 -2.47 -0.10
C ILE A 74 15.43 -2.31 0.51
N ARG A 75 14.39 -2.06 -0.29
CA ARG A 75 13.00 -1.96 0.16
C ARG A 75 12.55 -3.25 0.84
N GLU A 76 12.73 -4.40 0.18
CA GLU A 76 12.33 -5.70 0.71
C GLU A 76 13.08 -6.06 2.00
N LEU A 77 14.38 -5.77 2.07
CA LEU A 77 15.15 -5.96 3.30
C LEU A 77 14.62 -5.12 4.45
N CYS A 78 14.23 -3.86 4.19
CA CYS A 78 13.58 -3.03 5.20
C CYS A 78 12.27 -3.65 5.69
N ASP A 79 11.44 -4.18 4.78
CA ASP A 79 10.16 -4.79 5.12
C ASP A 79 10.32 -6.09 5.91
N ARG A 80 11.23 -6.96 5.49
CA ARG A 80 11.53 -8.23 6.19
C ARG A 80 12.09 -8.03 7.60
N LEU A 81 12.94 -7.03 7.79
CA LEU A 81 13.57 -6.74 9.09
C LEU A 81 12.72 -5.87 10.01
N ASN A 82 11.66 -5.29 9.51
CA ASN A 82 10.75 -4.39 10.24
C ASN A 82 9.29 -4.76 9.99
N ALA A 83 8.98 -6.05 10.01
CA ALA A 83 7.63 -6.56 9.71
C ALA A 83 6.56 -6.03 10.68
N ASP A 84 6.93 -5.77 11.93
CA ASP A 84 6.04 -5.20 12.96
C ASP A 84 5.98 -3.66 12.95
N GLY A 85 6.82 -3.01 12.13
CA GLY A 85 6.88 -1.55 12.04
C GLY A 85 7.55 -0.84 13.22
N SER A 86 8.10 -1.58 14.20
CA SER A 86 8.65 -1.02 15.44
C SER A 86 10.01 -0.35 15.27
N ASN A 87 10.77 -0.69 14.22
CA ASN A 87 12.13 -0.20 14.02
C ASN A 87 12.15 1.14 13.27
N ALA A 88 12.28 2.23 14.04
CA ALA A 88 12.30 3.59 13.52
C ALA A 88 13.47 3.88 12.55
N ALA A 89 14.63 3.19 12.68
CA ALA A 89 15.77 3.38 11.79
C ALA A 89 15.49 2.79 10.41
N LEU A 90 14.95 1.57 10.35
CA LEU A 90 14.56 0.93 9.10
C LEU A 90 13.37 1.63 8.44
N THR A 91 12.40 2.13 9.22
CA THR A 91 11.32 2.97 8.71
C THR A 91 11.86 4.24 8.05
N ARG A 92 12.78 4.97 8.70
CA ARG A 92 13.40 6.17 8.10
C ARG A 92 14.20 5.85 6.84
N LEU A 93 14.94 4.73 6.83
CA LEU A 93 15.69 4.28 5.65
C LEU A 93 14.74 4.01 4.48
N LYS A 94 13.65 3.27 4.72
CA LYS A 94 12.64 2.96 3.71
C LYS A 94 11.97 4.22 3.17
N VAL A 95 11.53 5.13 4.06
CA VAL A 95 10.92 6.41 3.66
C VAL A 95 11.90 7.21 2.79
N LYS A 96 13.17 7.33 3.20
CA LYS A 96 14.18 8.05 2.42
C LYS A 96 14.40 7.42 1.05
N LEU A 97 14.48 6.08 0.96
CA LEU A 97 14.55 5.37 -0.31
C LEU A 97 13.37 5.72 -1.21
N MET A 98 12.15 5.64 -0.68
CA MET A 98 10.92 5.83 -1.43
C MET A 98 10.67 7.28 -1.85
N THR A 99 11.15 8.27 -1.07
CA THR A 99 10.98 9.69 -1.40
C THR A 99 12.08 10.23 -2.31
N GLU A 100 13.34 9.86 -2.08
CA GLU A 100 14.46 10.41 -2.81
C GLU A 100 14.82 9.65 -4.10
N TYR A 101 14.39 8.38 -4.22
CA TYR A 101 14.74 7.46 -5.31
C TYR A 101 13.51 6.78 -5.92
N ALA A 102 12.34 7.41 -5.82
CA ALA A 102 11.07 6.90 -6.36
C ALA A 102 11.12 6.54 -7.85
N GLU A 103 11.98 7.20 -8.63
CA GLU A 103 12.18 6.91 -10.05
C GLU A 103 12.73 5.51 -10.34
N PHE A 104 13.30 4.84 -9.34
CA PHE A 104 13.79 3.45 -9.44
C PHE A 104 12.79 2.42 -8.90
N ALA A 105 11.66 2.84 -8.37
CA ALA A 105 10.59 1.93 -8.01
C ALA A 105 10.11 1.21 -9.27
N ASP A 106 10.11 -0.13 -9.25
CA ASP A 106 9.41 -0.87 -10.29
C ASP A 106 7.93 -0.54 -10.19
N GLN A 107 7.42 0.04 -11.24
CA GLN A 107 5.99 0.29 -11.37
C GLN A 107 5.20 -1.04 -11.50
N ASP A 108 5.86 -2.19 -11.64
CA ASP A 108 5.26 -3.48 -11.96
C ASP A 108 4.94 -4.39 -10.76
N GLN A 109 5.15 -3.94 -9.50
CA GLN A 109 4.84 -4.76 -8.31
C GLN A 109 3.43 -4.60 -7.72
N GLN A 110 2.64 -3.70 -8.25
CA GLN A 110 1.19 -3.86 -8.14
C GLN A 110 0.75 -4.84 -9.22
N THR A 111 -0.03 -5.85 -8.89
CA THR A 111 -0.63 -6.72 -9.89
C THR A 111 -1.36 -5.84 -10.91
N ASP A 112 -1.34 -6.18 -12.21
CA ASP A 112 -2.05 -5.42 -13.25
C ASP A 112 -3.52 -5.13 -12.84
N MET A 113 -4.10 -6.02 -12.05
CA MET A 113 -5.46 -5.92 -11.54
C MET A 113 -5.63 -4.82 -10.48
N GLU A 114 -4.67 -4.68 -9.54
CA GLU A 114 -4.65 -3.62 -8.52
C GLU A 114 -4.48 -2.24 -9.15
N ARG A 115 -3.54 -2.10 -10.07
CA ARG A 115 -3.35 -0.85 -10.84
C ARG A 115 -4.57 -0.45 -11.63
N THR A 116 -5.16 -1.41 -12.33
CA THR A 116 -6.37 -1.18 -13.12
C THR A 116 -7.50 -0.72 -12.21
N LEU A 117 -7.72 -1.39 -11.07
CA LEU A 117 -8.74 -1.02 -10.10
C LEU A 117 -8.55 0.41 -9.57
N LEU A 118 -7.34 0.75 -9.13
CA LEU A 118 -7.04 2.07 -8.58
C LEU A 118 -7.14 3.18 -9.64
N THR A 119 -6.61 2.94 -10.84
CA THR A 119 -6.68 3.89 -11.96
C THR A 119 -8.13 4.11 -12.39
N GLU A 120 -8.92 3.04 -12.51
CA GLU A 120 -10.33 3.14 -12.85
C GLU A 120 -11.13 3.85 -11.75
N THR A 121 -10.87 3.55 -10.47
CA THR A 121 -11.53 4.23 -9.35
C THR A 121 -11.25 5.74 -9.40
N ARG A 122 -10.00 6.15 -9.60
CA ARG A 122 -9.65 7.57 -9.77
C ARG A 122 -10.35 8.21 -10.97
N HIS A 123 -10.48 7.49 -12.08
CA HIS A 123 -11.21 7.98 -13.26
C HIS A 123 -12.70 8.17 -12.93
N TRP A 124 -13.34 7.21 -12.28
CA TRP A 124 -14.75 7.32 -11.87
C TRP A 124 -15.01 8.41 -10.84
N LEU A 125 -14.01 8.81 -10.05
CA LEU A 125 -14.08 9.94 -9.10
C LEU A 125 -13.99 11.32 -9.79
N THR A 126 -13.90 11.39 -11.10
CA THR A 126 -13.98 12.68 -11.84
C THR A 126 -15.32 13.36 -11.57
N GLY A 127 -15.29 14.60 -11.12
CA GLY A 127 -16.49 15.34 -10.67
C GLY A 127 -16.76 15.27 -9.16
N HIS A 128 -15.98 14.46 -8.41
CA HIS A 128 -16.01 14.38 -6.94
C HIS A 128 -14.66 14.82 -6.36
N ASP A 129 -14.28 16.09 -6.58
CA ASP A 129 -12.90 16.57 -6.34
C ASP A 129 -12.42 16.39 -4.91
N ALA A 130 -13.27 16.64 -3.90
CA ALA A 130 -12.90 16.43 -2.50
C ALA A 130 -12.64 14.95 -2.17
N VAL A 131 -13.45 14.06 -2.72
CA VAL A 131 -13.31 12.60 -2.57
C VAL A 131 -12.03 12.12 -3.23
N ARG A 132 -11.81 12.57 -4.48
CA ARG A 132 -10.63 12.21 -5.26
C ARG A 132 -9.34 12.65 -4.57
N LYS A 133 -9.31 13.86 -4.02
CA LYS A 133 -8.15 14.38 -3.27
C LYS A 133 -7.79 13.46 -2.10
N LEU A 134 -8.76 13.08 -1.27
CA LEU A 134 -8.54 12.18 -0.12
C LEU A 134 -8.12 10.77 -0.56
N PHE A 135 -8.71 10.26 -1.64
CA PHE A 135 -8.33 8.97 -2.21
C PHE A 135 -6.88 8.98 -2.72
N ASP A 136 -6.48 10.05 -3.41
CA ASP A 136 -5.10 10.23 -3.90
C ASP A 136 -4.11 10.41 -2.74
N GLU A 137 -4.47 11.13 -1.67
CA GLU A 137 -3.67 11.26 -0.46
C GLU A 137 -3.49 9.92 0.26
N ALA A 138 -4.56 9.13 0.37
CA ALA A 138 -4.50 7.77 0.92
C ALA A 138 -3.59 6.86 0.09
N LEU A 139 -3.71 6.91 -1.24
CA LEU A 139 -2.87 6.14 -2.15
C LEU A 139 -1.39 6.51 -2.02
N GLN A 140 -1.06 7.80 -1.99
CA GLN A 140 0.31 8.26 -1.78
C GLN A 140 0.88 7.78 -0.44
N LYS A 141 0.10 7.84 0.65
CA LYS A 141 0.52 7.36 1.97
C LYS A 141 0.73 5.84 1.96
N HIS A 142 -0.13 5.10 1.27
CA HIS A 142 0.02 3.65 1.08
C HIS A 142 1.30 3.31 0.30
N ASP A 143 1.51 3.93 -0.86
CA ASP A 143 2.67 3.71 -1.71
C ASP A 143 3.99 4.05 -1.02
N HIS A 144 4.00 5.09 -0.18
CA HIS A 144 5.17 5.47 0.61
C HIS A 144 5.34 4.63 1.89
N GLY A 145 4.39 3.78 2.25
CA GLY A 145 4.42 2.97 3.48
C GLY A 145 4.47 3.80 4.76
N VAL A 146 4.05 5.07 4.68
CA VAL A 146 4.11 6.07 5.75
C VAL A 146 2.70 6.34 6.25
N PHE A 147 2.55 6.52 7.58
CA PHE A 147 1.27 6.90 8.19
C PHE A 147 0.10 5.93 7.90
N ARG A 148 0.33 4.64 8.06
CA ARG A 148 -0.65 3.56 7.83
C ARG A 148 -2.04 3.86 8.42
N ARG A 149 -2.09 4.40 9.63
CA ARG A 149 -3.33 4.83 10.28
C ARG A 149 -4.04 5.92 9.49
N ASN A 150 -3.31 6.96 9.08
CA ASN A 150 -3.88 8.08 8.33
C ASN A 150 -4.38 7.63 6.94
N THR A 151 -3.78 6.58 6.36
CA THR A 151 -4.25 5.99 5.10
C THR A 151 -5.68 5.46 5.24
N LEU A 152 -5.96 4.68 6.29
CA LEU A 152 -7.30 4.15 6.53
C LEU A 152 -8.31 5.24 6.91
N ASP A 153 -7.89 6.25 7.68
CA ASP A 153 -8.74 7.40 8.01
C ASP A 153 -9.13 8.21 6.76
N ASP A 154 -8.18 8.46 5.86
CA ASP A 154 -8.45 9.16 4.59
C ASP A 154 -9.36 8.33 3.67
N LEU A 155 -9.14 7.02 3.57
CA LEU A 155 -10.01 6.12 2.79
C LEU A 155 -11.44 6.09 3.34
N ARG A 156 -11.58 5.98 4.66
CA ARG A 156 -12.89 6.03 5.33
C ARG A 156 -13.60 7.35 5.03
N LEU A 157 -12.87 8.46 5.16
CA LEU A 157 -13.43 9.78 4.90
C LEU A 157 -13.77 9.97 3.42
N ALA A 158 -12.93 9.49 2.50
CA ALA A 158 -13.22 9.52 1.07
C ALA A 158 -14.51 8.74 0.74
N LEU A 159 -14.68 7.53 1.31
CA LEU A 159 -15.89 6.73 1.14
C LEU A 159 -17.13 7.44 1.73
N GLU A 160 -17.00 8.03 2.92
CA GLU A 160 -18.07 8.79 3.57
C GLU A 160 -18.52 9.98 2.70
N LEU A 161 -17.58 10.79 2.20
CA LEU A 161 -17.88 11.94 1.34
C LEU A 161 -18.51 11.51 0.02
N LEU A 162 -18.02 10.43 -0.60
CA LEU A 162 -18.63 9.89 -1.81
C LEU A 162 -20.10 9.53 -1.60
N LEU A 163 -20.42 8.86 -0.49
CA LEU A 163 -21.80 8.50 -0.19
C LEU A 163 -22.66 9.72 0.15
N ARG A 164 -22.07 10.74 0.79
CA ARG A 164 -22.76 12.05 0.98
C ARG A 164 -23.13 12.70 -0.34
N ASP A 165 -22.21 12.68 -1.30
CA ASP A 165 -22.44 13.22 -2.64
C ASP A 165 -23.54 12.42 -3.36
N ILE A 166 -23.46 11.08 -3.37
CA ILE A 166 -24.44 10.21 -4.04
C ILE A 166 -25.85 10.36 -3.44
N PHE A 167 -25.95 10.46 -2.11
CA PHE A 167 -27.25 10.50 -1.40
C PHE A 167 -27.73 11.92 -1.06
N GLY A 168 -26.94 12.95 -1.34
CA GLY A 168 -27.29 14.35 -1.06
C GLY A 168 -27.49 14.61 0.44
N ASN A 169 -26.64 14.06 1.31
CA ASN A 169 -26.79 14.20 2.77
C ASN A 169 -25.45 14.49 3.48
N GLY A 170 -25.51 14.79 4.79
CA GLY A 170 -24.33 15.05 5.63
C GLY A 170 -24.06 13.98 6.69
N LYS A 171 -24.56 12.74 6.51
CA LYS A 171 -24.45 11.67 7.52
C LYS A 171 -23.04 11.10 7.58
N SER A 172 -22.65 10.57 8.76
CA SER A 172 -21.44 9.76 8.92
C SER A 172 -21.58 8.43 8.19
N LEU A 173 -20.44 7.78 7.92
CA LEU A 173 -20.38 6.52 7.17
C LEU A 173 -21.30 5.44 7.76
N GLU A 174 -21.29 5.28 9.09
CA GLU A 174 -22.11 4.29 9.82
C GLU A 174 -23.61 4.56 9.64
N ASN A 175 -24.00 5.83 9.62
CA ASN A 175 -25.38 6.24 9.46
C ASN A 175 -25.89 6.17 8.00
N GLN A 176 -25.00 5.88 7.04
CA GLN A 176 -25.35 5.72 5.63
C GLN A 176 -25.64 4.28 5.24
N VAL A 177 -25.26 3.30 6.04
CA VAL A 177 -25.42 1.87 5.74
C VAL A 177 -26.85 1.47 5.35
N PRO A 178 -27.92 1.89 6.05
CA PRO A 178 -29.29 1.58 5.63
C PRO A 178 -29.63 2.13 4.23
N MET A 179 -29.12 3.32 3.90
CA MET A 179 -29.34 3.96 2.60
C MET A 179 -28.60 3.21 1.49
N VAL A 180 -27.36 2.78 1.75
CA VAL A 180 -26.60 1.92 0.82
C VAL A 180 -27.37 0.64 0.53
N GLY A 181 -27.92 -0.02 1.57
CA GLY A 181 -28.71 -1.23 1.39
C GLY A 181 -29.96 -1.01 0.52
N GLN A 182 -30.64 0.12 0.66
CA GLN A 182 -31.78 0.48 -0.17
C GLN A 182 -31.32 0.81 -1.61
N PHE A 183 -30.28 1.60 -1.75
CA PHE A 183 -29.72 2.00 -3.05
C PHE A 183 -29.25 0.78 -3.87
N VAL A 184 -28.48 -0.13 -3.28
CA VAL A 184 -28.05 -1.36 -3.95
C VAL A 184 -29.24 -2.18 -4.45
N ARG A 185 -30.29 -2.35 -3.62
CA ARG A 185 -31.51 -3.09 -4.01
C ARG A 185 -32.30 -2.37 -5.11
N SER A 186 -32.45 -1.05 -5.06
CA SER A 186 -33.17 -0.29 -6.10
C SER A 186 -32.52 -0.41 -7.48
N LYS A 187 -31.20 -0.60 -7.49
CA LYS A 187 -30.41 -0.85 -8.70
C LYS A 187 -30.34 -2.35 -9.09
N GLY A 188 -31.05 -3.23 -8.37
CA GLY A 188 -31.11 -4.66 -8.63
C GLY A 188 -29.90 -5.44 -8.08
N GLY A 189 -29.17 -4.88 -7.14
CA GLY A 189 -28.09 -5.57 -6.43
C GLY A 189 -28.62 -6.48 -5.31
N SER A 190 -27.80 -7.44 -4.89
CA SER A 190 -28.16 -8.43 -3.88
C SER A 190 -28.09 -7.90 -2.45
N LYS A 191 -28.79 -8.55 -1.54
CA LYS A 191 -28.70 -8.29 -0.10
C LYS A 191 -27.30 -8.63 0.43
N GLU A 192 -26.69 -9.67 -0.13
CA GLU A 192 -25.35 -10.14 0.22
C GLU A 192 -24.30 -9.06 -0.03
N LEU A 193 -24.37 -8.35 -1.16
CA LEU A 193 -23.48 -7.23 -1.48
C LEU A 193 -23.65 -6.07 -0.46
N ALA A 194 -24.90 -5.76 -0.08
CA ALA A 194 -25.16 -4.77 0.97
C ALA A 194 -24.58 -5.21 2.34
N ASN A 195 -24.64 -6.49 2.66
CA ASN A 195 -24.05 -7.04 3.88
C ASN A 195 -22.51 -6.98 3.87
N MET A 196 -21.85 -7.21 2.72
CA MET A 196 -20.41 -7.04 2.58
C MET A 196 -19.99 -5.59 2.85
N PHE A 197 -20.73 -4.64 2.33
CA PHE A 197 -20.49 -3.23 2.63
C PHE A 197 -20.64 -2.93 4.12
N GLN A 198 -21.68 -3.46 4.79
CA GLN A 198 -21.83 -3.33 6.24
C GLN A 198 -20.57 -3.83 6.97
N LYS A 199 -20.02 -4.97 6.57
CA LYS A 199 -18.79 -5.52 7.17
C LYS A 199 -17.57 -4.62 6.98
N LEU A 200 -17.43 -3.96 5.85
CA LEU A 200 -16.39 -2.96 5.64
C LEU A 200 -16.55 -1.75 6.58
N VAL A 201 -17.77 -1.27 6.77
CA VAL A 201 -18.07 -0.17 7.71
C VAL A 201 -17.80 -0.59 9.15
N ASP A 202 -18.21 -1.81 9.54
CA ASP A 202 -17.93 -2.40 10.87
C ASP A 202 -16.41 -2.49 11.12
N TYR A 203 -15.63 -2.86 10.09
CA TYR A 203 -14.17 -2.87 10.17
C TYR A 203 -13.61 -1.48 10.46
N TYR A 204 -14.04 -0.44 9.74
CA TYR A 204 -13.60 0.94 9.98
C TYR A 204 -13.97 1.41 11.40
N ALA A 205 -15.17 1.10 11.88
CA ALA A 205 -15.60 1.46 13.23
C ALA A 205 -14.78 0.71 14.31
N GLY A 206 -14.53 -0.58 14.11
CA GLY A 206 -13.66 -1.40 14.97
C GLY A 206 -12.23 -0.89 15.00
N TYR A 207 -11.68 -0.59 13.83
CA TYR A 207 -10.34 -0.05 13.65
C TYR A 207 -10.15 1.25 14.45
N GLN A 208 -11.06 2.23 14.30
CA GLN A 208 -10.99 3.49 15.05
C GLN A 208 -11.06 3.29 16.56
N ASN A 209 -11.86 2.33 17.05
CA ASN A 209 -12.02 2.09 18.48
C ASN A 209 -10.84 1.33 19.10
N THR A 210 -10.23 0.42 18.37
CA THR A 210 -9.16 -0.47 18.87
C THR A 210 -7.78 0.17 18.72
N PHE A 211 -7.43 0.66 17.55
CA PHE A 211 -6.10 1.14 17.23
C PHE A 211 -5.86 2.62 17.56
N VAL A 212 -6.92 3.42 17.70
CA VAL A 212 -6.80 4.83 18.13
C VAL A 212 -6.48 4.96 19.62
N LYS A 213 -6.92 4.00 20.43
CA LYS A 213 -6.77 4.03 21.90
C LYS A 213 -5.52 3.29 22.42
N HIS A 214 -5.00 2.36 21.64
CA HIS A 214 -3.86 1.51 22.00
C HIS A 214 -2.90 1.54 20.83
N ASP A 215 -1.70 1.97 21.01
CA ASP A 215 -0.61 2.15 20.01
C ASP A 215 -0.23 0.84 19.24
N ASP A 216 -1.20 -0.06 19.05
CA ASP A 216 -1.02 -1.37 18.43
C ASP A 216 -0.82 -1.24 16.92
N ALA A 217 0.18 -1.95 16.43
CA ALA A 217 0.62 -1.90 15.04
C ALA A 217 -0.48 -2.35 14.07
N VAL A 218 -0.88 -1.46 13.18
CA VAL A 218 -1.75 -1.79 12.04
C VAL A 218 -1.08 -2.86 11.19
N ILE A 219 -1.76 -3.97 10.93
CA ILE A 219 -1.26 -5.06 10.11
C ILE A 219 -1.21 -4.59 8.66
N THR A 220 -0.02 -4.48 8.08
CA THR A 220 0.18 -3.91 6.72
C THR A 220 -0.61 -4.66 5.65
N SER A 221 -0.66 -5.99 5.72
CA SER A 221 -1.41 -6.81 4.78
C SER A 221 -2.92 -6.58 4.82
N GLU A 222 -3.46 -6.13 5.97
CA GLU A 222 -4.88 -5.77 6.06
C GLU A 222 -5.18 -4.43 5.39
N ILE A 223 -4.22 -3.48 5.40
CA ILE A 223 -4.41 -2.18 4.74
C ILE A 223 -4.61 -2.37 3.25
N GLU A 224 -3.82 -3.21 2.60
CA GLU A 224 -3.92 -3.48 1.17
C GLU A 224 -5.32 -4.00 0.80
N ILE A 225 -5.78 -5.05 1.48
CA ILE A 225 -7.11 -5.62 1.20
C ILE A 225 -8.24 -4.62 1.51
N ILE A 226 -8.13 -3.82 2.56
CA ILE A 226 -9.14 -2.80 2.89
C ILE A 226 -9.13 -1.67 1.86
N PHE A 227 -7.95 -1.29 1.35
CA PHE A 227 -7.84 -0.32 0.27
C PHE A 227 -8.56 -0.80 -0.99
N GLU A 228 -8.28 -2.04 -1.43
CA GLU A 228 -8.89 -2.66 -2.61
C GLU A 228 -10.42 -2.79 -2.45
N LEU A 229 -10.88 -3.28 -1.30
CA LEU A 229 -12.31 -3.39 -1.03
C LEU A 229 -13.00 -2.03 -1.07
N THR A 230 -12.40 -1.00 -0.46
CA THR A 230 -12.94 0.35 -0.47
C THR A 230 -12.99 0.92 -1.88
N ALA A 231 -11.91 0.81 -2.65
CA ALA A 231 -11.86 1.25 -4.05
C ALA A 231 -12.91 0.52 -4.90
N SER A 232 -13.08 -0.80 -4.71
CA SER A 232 -14.09 -1.60 -5.40
C SER A 232 -15.50 -1.13 -5.09
N PHE A 233 -15.83 -0.85 -3.83
CA PHE A 233 -17.13 -0.31 -3.44
C PHE A 233 -17.36 1.10 -3.99
N MET A 234 -16.37 2.00 -3.89
CA MET A 234 -16.47 3.35 -4.42
C MET A 234 -16.78 3.33 -5.92
N LYS A 235 -16.01 2.57 -6.70
CA LYS A 235 -16.24 2.38 -8.13
C LYS A 235 -17.62 1.79 -8.42
N HIS A 236 -18.03 0.78 -7.65
CA HIS A 236 -19.35 0.15 -7.83
C HIS A 236 -20.49 1.14 -7.57
N PHE A 237 -20.45 1.93 -6.50
CA PHE A 237 -21.48 2.92 -6.19
C PHE A 237 -21.56 4.03 -7.25
N LEU A 238 -20.43 4.49 -7.75
CA LEU A 238 -20.40 5.46 -8.86
C LEU A 238 -21.05 4.88 -10.13
N ARG A 239 -20.75 3.63 -10.47
CA ARG A 239 -21.40 2.95 -11.61
C ARG A 239 -22.91 2.79 -11.41
N LEU A 240 -23.34 2.45 -10.21
CA LEU A 240 -24.76 2.35 -9.88
C LEU A 240 -25.46 3.69 -9.90
N SER A 241 -24.81 4.79 -9.50
CA SER A 241 -25.40 6.12 -9.48
C SER A 241 -25.78 6.65 -10.86
N VAL A 242 -25.04 6.27 -11.90
CA VAL A 242 -25.34 6.63 -13.28
C VAL A 242 -26.25 5.63 -14.00
N ALA A 243 -26.49 4.45 -13.41
CA ALA A 243 -27.37 3.45 -13.97
C ALA A 243 -28.86 3.78 -13.71
N PRO A 244 -29.78 3.58 -14.68
CA PRO A 244 -31.21 3.78 -14.45
C PRO A 244 -31.73 2.83 -13.36
N ASP A 245 -32.75 3.27 -12.61
CA ASP A 245 -33.41 2.41 -11.63
C ASP A 245 -34.17 1.27 -12.34
N LYS A 246 -33.88 0.04 -11.99
CA LYS A 246 -34.58 -1.12 -12.57
C LYS A 246 -36.08 -1.17 -12.24
N ALA A 247 -36.51 -0.43 -11.20
CA ALA A 247 -37.93 -0.30 -10.85
C ALA A 247 -38.74 0.55 -11.86
N GLN A 248 -38.11 1.21 -12.83
CA GLN A 248 -38.75 2.06 -13.84
C GLN A 248 -38.75 1.44 -15.25
N LEU A 249 -38.28 0.22 -15.44
CA LEU A 249 -38.42 -0.47 -16.71
C LEU A 249 -39.84 -1.03 -16.82
N PRO A 250 -40.66 -0.58 -17.79
CA PRO A 250 -41.96 -1.18 -18.05
C PRO A 250 -41.78 -2.64 -18.45
N LEU A 251 -42.64 -3.53 -17.93
CA LEU A 251 -42.76 -4.93 -18.30
C LEU A 251 -43.16 -5.08 -19.80
#